data_f255deae87a3b3a0d994461b35826e27
#
_entry.id   f255deae87a3b3a0d994461b35826e27
#
_cell.length_a   1.000
_cell.length_b   1.000
_cell.length_c   1.000
_cell.angle_alpha   90.00
_cell.angle_beta   90.00
_cell.angle_gamma   90.00
#
_symmetry.space_group_name_H-M   'P 1'
#
loop_
_entity.id
_entity.type
_entity.pdbx_description
1 polymer ?
#
loop_
_entity_poly.entity_id
_entity_poly.type
_entity_poly.pdbx_seq_one_letter_code
_entity_poly.pdbx_strand_id
1 'polypeptide(L)'
;MPDIPAAPVIVADEPGTFPYGVLAERHPAILRQVAEDTPYGPEQRRALDALLVNCTEGAVTPLPAGAHDRDRWAAWGMDAHAGRSWHDVPWLWSESWFYRQLLQAVGYFEPGPWQGIDPFRPAKLAELDAPATDEELAALDALDDLPEDERARALLHGSLWGNRADLGFRMSAEGAEETAAVPALVADDSERLWSLLDGSPAGALCLVADNAGRELVPDLLLIAHLLAHGRITRAVLHVKPHPYYVSDATTADVLDAVRRLTAAKGAAGAYGRRLRAALGDGRLELRAHPFSCAPLPYADMPDDLRTDFAEATLTVLKGDLNYRRLVGDRYWPPTTPFADVTAYFPGAAAALRTLKSDVITGLAPETETALDAEEGGRWRTSGTHALIQVRT
;
A
#
# COMPACT_ATOMS: atom_id res chain seq x y z
N MET A 1 0.76 4.71 28.59
CA MET A 1 1.35 5.10 27.31
C MET A 1 2.32 6.22 27.58
N PRO A 2 3.52 6.27 26.96
CA PRO A 2 4.35 7.45 27.03
C PRO A 2 3.55 8.65 26.49
N ASP A 3 3.63 9.77 27.20
CA ASP A 3 2.93 11.01 26.83
C ASP A 3 3.72 11.68 25.67
N ILE A 4 3.60 11.11 24.45
CA ILE A 4 4.25 11.68 23.27
C ILE A 4 3.38 12.85 22.84
N PRO A 5 3.91 14.09 22.79
CA PRO A 5 3.16 15.22 22.27
C PRO A 5 2.67 14.90 20.86
N ALA A 6 1.38 15.07 20.60
CA ALA A 6 0.80 14.80 19.29
C ALA A 6 1.45 15.73 18.25
N ALA A 7 2.14 15.15 17.27
CA ALA A 7 2.68 15.89 16.13
C ALA A 7 1.54 16.55 15.33
N PRO A 8 1.78 17.69 14.63
CA PRO A 8 0.78 18.35 13.81
C PRO A 8 0.22 17.41 12.72
N VAL A 9 -1.07 17.47 12.49
CA VAL A 9 -1.71 16.78 11.36
C VAL A 9 -1.26 17.44 10.05
N ILE A 10 -1.00 16.63 9.04
CA ILE A 10 -0.64 17.12 7.72
C ILE A 10 -1.88 17.69 7.04
N VAL A 11 -1.76 18.91 6.52
CA VAL A 11 -2.73 19.58 5.65
C VAL A 11 -2.02 20.00 4.35
N ALA A 12 -2.78 20.30 3.31
CA ALA A 12 -2.22 20.62 2.00
C ALA A 12 -2.35 22.13 1.67
N ASP A 13 -2.23 23.01 2.66
CA ASP A 13 -2.50 24.45 2.57
C ASP A 13 -1.28 25.28 2.12
N GLU A 14 -0.06 24.72 2.17
CA GLU A 14 1.18 25.44 1.83
C GLU A 14 1.67 25.10 0.41
N PRO A 15 1.64 26.08 -0.54
CA PRO A 15 2.16 25.90 -1.89
C PRO A 15 3.65 25.45 -1.90
N GLY A 16 3.96 24.50 -2.77
CA GLY A 16 5.31 23.96 -2.91
C GLY A 16 5.61 22.77 -2.00
N THR A 17 4.72 22.42 -1.08
CA THR A 17 4.81 21.16 -0.30
C THR A 17 4.31 19.98 -1.12
N PHE A 18 4.76 18.78 -0.77
CA PHE A 18 4.31 17.55 -1.42
C PHE A 18 2.77 17.34 -1.30
N PRO A 19 2.14 17.49 -0.13
CA PRO A 19 0.68 17.38 -0.01
C PRO A 19 -0.08 18.37 -0.90
N TYR A 20 0.40 19.62 -1.00
CA TYR A 20 -0.19 20.62 -1.89
C TYR A 20 -0.13 20.19 -3.36
N GLY A 21 1.04 19.72 -3.83
CA GLY A 21 1.23 19.23 -5.20
C GLY A 21 0.33 18.05 -5.54
N VAL A 22 0.03 17.18 -4.57
CA VAL A 22 -0.90 16.06 -4.78
C VAL A 22 -2.30 16.59 -5.12
N LEU A 23 -2.82 17.56 -4.39
CA LEU A 23 -4.17 18.13 -4.65
C LEU A 23 -4.18 19.01 -5.89
N ALA A 24 -3.18 19.88 -6.06
CA ALA A 24 -3.16 20.89 -7.11
C ALA A 24 -2.77 20.33 -8.50
N GLU A 25 -1.98 19.28 -8.56
CA GLU A 25 -1.39 18.77 -9.80
C GLU A 25 -1.75 17.30 -10.08
N ARG A 26 -1.55 16.41 -9.09
CA ARG A 26 -1.74 14.97 -9.27
C ARG A 26 -3.20 14.59 -9.41
N HIS A 27 -4.11 15.11 -8.59
CA HIS A 27 -5.54 14.83 -8.72
C HIS A 27 -6.11 15.25 -10.06
N PRO A 28 -5.84 16.48 -10.59
CA PRO A 28 -6.20 16.85 -11.94
C PRO A 28 -5.64 15.93 -13.04
N ALA A 29 -4.39 15.47 -12.89
CA ALA A 29 -3.79 14.55 -13.84
C ALA A 29 -4.49 13.19 -13.83
N ILE A 30 -4.83 12.66 -12.65
CA ILE A 30 -5.58 11.40 -12.50
C ILE A 30 -6.96 11.49 -13.18
N LEU A 31 -7.69 12.57 -12.99
CA LEU A 31 -9.02 12.74 -13.62
C LEU A 31 -8.93 12.76 -15.15
N ARG A 32 -7.92 13.43 -15.71
CA ARG A 32 -7.67 13.42 -17.16
C ARG A 32 -7.33 12.00 -17.64
N GLN A 33 -6.43 11.31 -16.97
CA GLN A 33 -6.04 9.94 -17.32
C GLN A 33 -7.24 8.99 -17.30
N VAL A 34 -8.05 9.03 -16.26
CA VAL A 34 -9.28 8.20 -16.16
C VAL A 34 -10.25 8.49 -17.31
N ALA A 35 -10.39 9.76 -17.70
CA ALA A 35 -11.25 10.14 -18.84
C ALA A 35 -10.69 9.72 -20.21
N GLU A 36 -9.36 9.55 -20.32
CA GLU A 36 -8.67 9.07 -21.53
C GLU A 36 -8.68 7.54 -21.62
N ASP A 37 -8.40 6.85 -20.52
CA ASP A 37 -8.27 5.39 -20.50
C ASP A 37 -9.61 4.68 -20.67
N THR A 38 -10.73 5.33 -20.32
CA THR A 38 -12.06 4.73 -20.39
C THR A 38 -13.00 5.59 -21.24
N PRO A 39 -13.70 5.02 -22.23
CA PRO A 39 -14.59 5.76 -23.13
C PRO A 39 -15.92 6.11 -22.45
N TYR A 40 -15.86 6.86 -21.37
CA TYR A 40 -17.04 7.32 -20.64
C TYR A 40 -17.99 8.17 -21.50
N GLY A 41 -19.29 8.02 -21.23
CA GLY A 41 -20.33 8.81 -21.86
C GLY A 41 -20.34 10.27 -21.38
N PRO A 42 -21.21 11.11 -21.99
CA PRO A 42 -21.25 12.55 -21.66
C PRO A 42 -21.61 12.86 -20.20
N GLU A 43 -22.33 11.98 -19.53
CA GLU A 43 -22.71 12.13 -18.12
C GLU A 43 -21.51 12.02 -17.21
N GLN A 44 -20.75 10.92 -17.31
CA GLN A 44 -19.56 10.68 -16.50
C GLN A 44 -18.46 11.71 -16.79
N ARG A 45 -18.30 12.12 -18.07
CA ARG A 45 -17.34 13.18 -18.45
C ARG A 45 -17.67 14.50 -17.77
N ARG A 46 -18.94 14.94 -17.80
CA ARG A 46 -19.35 16.14 -17.07
C ARG A 46 -19.15 16.03 -15.56
N ALA A 47 -19.36 14.84 -15.00
CA ALA A 47 -19.14 14.63 -13.57
C ALA A 47 -17.64 14.66 -13.19
N LEU A 48 -16.75 14.12 -14.04
CA LEU A 48 -15.30 14.22 -13.88
C LEU A 48 -14.82 15.68 -14.01
N ASP A 49 -15.33 16.43 -15.00
CA ASP A 49 -15.03 17.87 -15.17
C ASP A 49 -15.49 18.68 -13.96
N ALA A 50 -16.69 18.39 -13.44
CA ALA A 50 -17.21 19.04 -12.24
C ALA A 50 -16.37 18.71 -11.00
N LEU A 51 -15.91 17.47 -10.87
CA LEU A 51 -15.00 17.07 -9.78
C LEU A 51 -13.65 17.79 -9.91
N LEU A 52 -13.12 17.93 -11.12
CA LEU A 52 -11.87 18.66 -11.36
C LEU A 52 -11.96 20.09 -10.82
N VAL A 53 -13.02 20.82 -11.18
CA VAL A 53 -13.24 22.19 -10.68
C VAL A 53 -13.44 22.20 -9.17
N ASN A 54 -14.22 21.24 -8.64
CA ASN A 54 -14.51 21.21 -7.20
C ASN A 54 -13.27 20.90 -6.34
N CYS A 55 -12.41 19.97 -6.76
CA CYS A 55 -11.23 19.62 -5.95
C CYS A 55 -10.09 20.64 -6.05
N THR A 56 -10.09 21.51 -7.06
CA THR A 56 -9.07 22.58 -7.22
C THR A 56 -9.50 23.93 -6.68
N GLU A 57 -10.76 24.30 -6.88
CA GLU A 57 -11.27 25.66 -6.61
C GLU A 57 -12.46 25.68 -5.66
N GLY A 58 -13.04 24.51 -5.37
CA GLY A 58 -14.27 24.38 -4.60
C GLY A 58 -14.05 24.02 -3.14
N ALA A 59 -15.11 23.48 -2.55
CA ALA A 59 -15.15 23.05 -1.17
C ALA A 59 -15.63 21.59 -1.07
N VAL A 60 -15.29 20.94 0.03
CA VAL A 60 -15.78 19.60 0.38
C VAL A 60 -17.31 19.61 0.43
N THR A 61 -17.94 18.74 -0.34
CA THR A 61 -19.39 18.59 -0.42
C THR A 61 -19.81 17.20 0.02
N PRO A 62 -20.84 17.03 0.88
CA PRO A 62 -21.31 15.71 1.31
C PRO A 62 -21.78 14.85 0.14
N LEU A 63 -21.80 13.51 0.34
CA LEU A 63 -22.39 12.57 -0.60
C LEU A 63 -23.89 12.82 -0.79
N PRO A 64 -24.44 12.45 -1.98
CA PRO A 64 -25.89 12.43 -2.20
C PRO A 64 -26.61 11.61 -1.12
N ALA A 65 -27.88 11.95 -0.85
CA ALA A 65 -28.67 11.29 0.19
C ALA A 65 -28.82 9.78 -0.01
N GLY A 66 -28.78 9.30 -1.26
CA GLY A 66 -28.88 7.87 -1.61
C GLY A 66 -27.54 7.11 -1.68
N ALA A 67 -26.42 7.74 -1.42
CA ALA A 67 -25.13 7.05 -1.47
C ALA A 67 -25.03 5.97 -0.37
N HIS A 68 -24.62 4.76 -0.76
CA HIS A 68 -24.64 3.57 0.09
C HIS A 68 -23.75 3.65 1.33
N ASP A 69 -22.75 4.51 1.33
CA ASP A 69 -21.75 4.69 2.38
C ASP A 69 -21.78 6.09 3.03
N ARG A 70 -22.85 6.85 2.80
CA ARG A 70 -23.01 8.21 3.34
C ARG A 70 -22.87 8.26 4.87
N ASP A 71 -23.54 7.35 5.58
CA ASP A 71 -23.49 7.30 7.06
C ASP A 71 -22.08 6.97 7.56
N ARG A 72 -21.36 6.13 6.81
CA ARG A 72 -19.97 5.80 7.10
C ARG A 72 -19.05 7.03 6.94
N TRP A 73 -19.23 7.81 5.87
CA TRP A 73 -18.48 9.04 5.68
C TRP A 73 -18.84 10.12 6.71
N ALA A 74 -20.11 10.18 7.15
CA ALA A 74 -20.51 11.01 8.27
C ALA A 74 -19.76 10.61 9.56
N ALA A 75 -19.69 9.32 9.87
CA ALA A 75 -18.90 8.81 10.99
C ALA A 75 -17.39 9.06 10.86
N TRP A 76 -16.87 9.17 9.63
CA TRP A 76 -15.48 9.49 9.32
C TRP A 76 -15.19 10.99 9.22
N GLY A 77 -16.06 11.84 9.75
CA GLY A 77 -15.81 13.27 9.92
C GLY A 77 -16.31 14.18 8.80
N MET A 78 -17.16 13.71 7.88
CA MET A 78 -17.71 14.54 6.81
C MET A 78 -18.30 15.86 7.31
N ASP A 79 -19.06 15.83 8.40
CA ASP A 79 -19.73 17.02 8.92
C ASP A 79 -18.75 18.11 9.42
N ALA A 80 -17.57 17.69 9.89
CA ALA A 80 -16.50 18.59 10.30
C ALA A 80 -15.73 19.22 9.14
N HIS A 81 -15.81 18.64 7.95
CA HIS A 81 -15.05 19.05 6.76
C HIS A 81 -15.92 19.69 5.68
N ALA A 82 -17.23 19.45 5.69
CA ALA A 82 -18.16 20.03 4.71
C ALA A 82 -18.07 21.56 4.66
N GLY A 83 -18.00 22.12 3.46
CA GLY A 83 -17.88 23.55 3.23
C GLY A 83 -16.47 24.14 3.38
N ARG A 84 -15.49 23.35 3.82
CA ARG A 84 -14.08 23.76 3.89
C ARG A 84 -13.38 23.55 2.56
N SER A 85 -12.30 24.29 2.31
CA SER A 85 -11.41 24.01 1.19
C SER A 85 -10.81 22.60 1.31
N TRP A 86 -10.57 21.94 0.18
CA TRP A 86 -9.85 20.66 0.12
C TRP A 86 -8.43 20.75 0.70
N HIS A 87 -7.84 21.93 0.62
CA HIS A 87 -6.49 22.20 1.15
C HIS A 87 -6.47 22.38 2.68
N ASP A 88 -7.61 22.73 3.30
CA ASP A 88 -7.71 23.06 4.73
C ASP A 88 -8.08 21.85 5.62
N VAL A 89 -8.40 20.72 5.02
CA VAL A 89 -8.75 19.49 5.76
C VAL A 89 -7.55 18.55 5.86
N PRO A 90 -7.54 17.57 6.79
CA PRO A 90 -6.43 16.63 6.91
C PRO A 90 -6.11 15.97 5.56
N TRP A 91 -4.84 15.92 5.19
CA TRP A 91 -4.42 15.45 3.87
C TRP A 91 -4.86 14.02 3.57
N LEU A 92 -4.67 13.07 4.49
CA LEU A 92 -5.18 11.70 4.35
C LEU A 92 -6.69 11.69 4.08
N TRP A 93 -7.44 12.59 4.75
CA TRP A 93 -8.87 12.67 4.57
C TRP A 93 -9.24 13.21 3.19
N SER A 94 -8.63 14.31 2.72
CA SER A 94 -8.91 14.89 1.42
C SER A 94 -8.53 13.98 0.26
N GLU A 95 -7.39 13.30 0.33
CA GLU A 95 -7.01 12.32 -0.69
C GLU A 95 -8.03 11.16 -0.77
N SER A 96 -8.40 10.60 0.38
CA SER A 96 -9.40 9.52 0.43
C SER A 96 -10.74 9.97 -0.12
N TRP A 97 -11.14 11.19 0.20
CA TRP A 97 -12.38 11.79 -0.29
C TRP A 97 -12.35 11.99 -1.81
N PHE A 98 -11.21 12.39 -2.36
CA PHE A 98 -11.04 12.53 -3.81
C PHE A 98 -11.33 11.20 -4.53
N TYR A 99 -10.75 10.09 -4.10
CA TYR A 99 -11.00 8.80 -4.74
C TYR A 99 -12.45 8.34 -4.58
N ARG A 100 -13.08 8.62 -3.44
CA ARG A 100 -14.51 8.34 -3.26
C ARG A 100 -15.38 9.15 -4.22
N GLN A 101 -15.08 10.43 -4.41
CA GLN A 101 -15.80 11.31 -5.35
C GLN A 101 -15.54 10.90 -6.81
N LEU A 102 -14.32 10.48 -7.15
CA LEU A 102 -14.00 9.97 -8.48
C LEU A 102 -14.86 8.75 -8.81
N LEU A 103 -14.95 7.79 -7.89
CA LEU A 103 -15.80 6.61 -8.08
C LEU A 103 -17.30 6.97 -8.21
N GLN A 104 -17.75 8.01 -7.50
CA GLN A 104 -19.12 8.55 -7.69
C GLN A 104 -19.29 9.12 -9.08
N ALA A 105 -18.34 9.93 -9.56
CA ALA A 105 -18.39 10.59 -10.85
C ALA A 105 -18.44 9.62 -12.03
N VAL A 106 -17.73 8.50 -11.94
CA VAL A 106 -17.73 7.45 -12.99
C VAL A 106 -18.92 6.49 -12.89
N GLY A 107 -19.71 6.55 -11.81
CA GLY A 107 -20.87 5.68 -11.62
C GLY A 107 -20.52 4.28 -11.06
N TYR A 108 -19.37 4.15 -10.38
CA TYR A 108 -18.91 2.85 -9.86
C TYR A 108 -19.91 2.19 -8.90
N PHE A 109 -20.56 2.96 -8.03
CA PHE A 109 -21.51 2.47 -7.03
C PHE A 109 -22.96 2.49 -7.48
N GLU A 110 -23.26 3.17 -8.58
CA GLU A 110 -24.62 3.34 -9.07
C GLU A 110 -25.05 2.21 -10.02
N PRO A 111 -26.33 1.82 -10.02
CA PRO A 111 -26.85 0.89 -11.02
C PRO A 111 -26.62 1.41 -12.44
N GLY A 112 -25.98 0.59 -13.28
CA GLY A 112 -25.69 0.99 -14.66
C GLY A 112 -24.50 0.24 -15.25
N PRO A 113 -24.07 0.63 -16.46
CA PRO A 113 -23.01 -0.09 -17.18
C PRO A 113 -21.62 0.04 -16.51
N TRP A 114 -21.43 1.04 -15.65
CA TRP A 114 -20.17 1.31 -14.96
C TRP A 114 -20.14 0.77 -13.54
N GLN A 115 -21.21 0.17 -13.05
CA GLN A 115 -21.25 -0.39 -11.71
C GLN A 115 -20.19 -1.47 -11.53
N GLY A 116 -19.30 -1.27 -10.54
CA GLY A 116 -18.23 -2.21 -10.23
C GLY A 116 -17.08 -2.25 -11.24
N ILE A 117 -17.07 -1.36 -12.25
CA ILE A 117 -15.98 -1.26 -13.21
C ILE A 117 -14.89 -0.37 -12.65
N ASP A 118 -13.73 -0.94 -12.33
CA ASP A 118 -12.57 -0.22 -11.80
C ASP A 118 -12.01 0.74 -12.87
N PRO A 119 -12.04 2.09 -12.63
CA PRO A 119 -11.52 3.07 -13.58
C PRO A 119 -10.00 2.98 -13.80
N PHE A 120 -9.28 2.33 -12.89
CA PHE A 120 -7.82 2.17 -12.95
C PHE A 120 -7.40 0.81 -13.50
N ARG A 121 -8.35 -0.10 -13.77
CA ARG A 121 -8.06 -1.45 -14.25
C ARG A 121 -7.20 -1.50 -15.51
N PRO A 122 -7.38 -0.63 -16.53
CA PRO A 122 -6.53 -0.66 -17.71
C PRO A 122 -5.03 -0.50 -17.37
N ALA A 123 -4.69 0.45 -16.51
CA ALA A 123 -3.31 0.68 -16.08
C ALA A 123 -2.76 -0.49 -15.24
N LYS A 124 -3.54 -1.01 -14.29
CA LYS A 124 -3.17 -2.17 -13.46
C LYS A 124 -2.87 -3.42 -14.29
N LEU A 125 -3.69 -3.71 -15.30
CA LEU A 125 -3.48 -4.83 -16.21
C LEU A 125 -2.28 -4.61 -17.13
N ALA A 126 -2.11 -3.39 -17.67
CA ALA A 126 -0.96 -3.07 -18.51
C ALA A 126 0.37 -3.26 -17.76
N GLU A 127 0.40 -2.90 -16.47
CA GLU A 127 1.56 -3.14 -15.61
C GLU A 127 1.80 -4.64 -15.36
N LEU A 128 0.74 -5.40 -15.04
CA LEU A 128 0.84 -6.84 -14.79
C LEU A 128 1.28 -7.63 -16.04
N ASP A 129 0.90 -7.18 -17.24
CA ASP A 129 1.20 -7.81 -18.52
C ASP A 129 2.42 -7.18 -19.23
N ALA A 130 3.15 -6.28 -18.55
CA ALA A 130 4.35 -5.65 -19.12
C ALA A 130 5.48 -6.67 -19.35
N PRO A 131 6.32 -6.49 -20.40
CA PRO A 131 7.47 -7.35 -20.65
C PRO A 131 8.42 -7.50 -19.46
N ALA A 132 8.59 -6.44 -18.68
CA ALA A 132 9.37 -6.47 -17.45
C ALA A 132 8.82 -7.45 -16.39
N THR A 133 7.51 -7.67 -16.36
CA THR A 133 6.91 -8.72 -15.52
C THR A 133 7.30 -10.11 -15.99
N ASP A 134 7.37 -10.35 -17.30
CA ASP A 134 7.85 -11.63 -17.85
C ASP A 134 9.29 -11.92 -17.44
N GLU A 135 10.16 -10.91 -17.49
CA GLU A 135 11.56 -11.01 -17.09
C GLU A 135 11.69 -11.32 -15.58
N GLU A 136 10.92 -10.64 -14.74
CA GLU A 136 10.88 -10.89 -13.30
C GLU A 136 10.37 -12.30 -12.97
N LEU A 137 9.33 -12.76 -13.65
CA LEU A 137 8.81 -14.10 -13.45
C LEU A 137 9.79 -15.19 -13.91
N ALA A 138 10.55 -14.94 -14.98
CA ALA A 138 11.59 -15.87 -15.44
C ALA A 138 12.79 -15.90 -14.47
N ALA A 139 13.13 -14.78 -13.81
CA ALA A 139 14.21 -14.72 -12.84
C ALA A 139 13.95 -15.56 -11.57
N LEU A 140 12.69 -15.92 -11.29
CA LEU A 140 12.33 -16.80 -10.16
C LEU A 140 12.94 -18.20 -10.26
N ASP A 141 13.25 -18.69 -11.47
CA ASP A 141 13.88 -19.99 -11.63
C ASP A 141 15.26 -20.03 -10.96
N ALA A 142 16.02 -18.91 -11.02
CA ALA A 142 17.33 -18.81 -10.37
C ALA A 142 17.22 -18.80 -8.81
N LEU A 143 16.10 -18.35 -8.27
CA LEU A 143 15.90 -18.39 -6.80
C LEU A 143 15.69 -19.80 -6.26
N ASP A 144 15.19 -20.73 -7.06
CA ASP A 144 14.97 -22.10 -6.62
C ASP A 144 16.29 -22.85 -6.35
N ASP A 145 17.41 -22.37 -6.88
CA ASP A 145 18.75 -22.90 -6.63
C ASP A 145 19.38 -22.38 -5.31
N LEU A 146 18.82 -21.33 -4.72
CA LEU A 146 19.32 -20.75 -3.47
C LEU A 146 18.91 -21.58 -2.24
N PRO A 147 19.73 -21.58 -1.16
CA PRO A 147 19.31 -22.03 0.16
C PRO A 147 18.00 -21.36 0.59
N GLU A 148 17.20 -22.08 1.38
CA GLU A 148 15.84 -21.63 1.75
C GLU A 148 15.84 -20.27 2.42
N ASP A 149 16.76 -20.01 3.37
CA ASP A 149 16.84 -18.73 4.08
C ASP A 149 17.24 -17.57 3.18
N GLU A 150 18.14 -17.80 2.21
CA GLU A 150 18.52 -16.77 1.22
C GLU A 150 17.36 -16.46 0.28
N ARG A 151 16.62 -17.49 -0.14
CA ARG A 151 15.40 -17.33 -0.95
C ARG A 151 14.34 -16.56 -0.20
N ALA A 152 14.10 -16.86 1.08
CA ALA A 152 13.16 -16.15 1.93
C ALA A 152 13.51 -14.66 2.03
N ARG A 153 14.80 -14.34 2.26
CA ARG A 153 15.30 -12.96 2.32
C ARG A 153 15.14 -12.24 0.98
N ALA A 154 15.46 -12.89 -0.13
CA ALA A 154 15.29 -12.33 -1.48
C ALA A 154 13.81 -12.00 -1.76
N LEU A 155 12.88 -12.89 -1.37
CA LEU A 155 11.45 -12.66 -1.52
C LEU A 155 10.93 -11.51 -0.63
N LEU A 156 11.46 -11.35 0.59
CA LEU A 156 11.14 -10.21 1.46
C LEU A 156 11.61 -8.90 0.82
N HIS A 157 12.82 -8.86 0.30
CA HIS A 157 13.35 -7.68 -0.42
C HIS A 157 12.55 -7.40 -1.70
N GLY A 158 12.15 -8.44 -2.45
CA GLY A 158 11.25 -8.30 -3.58
C GLY A 158 9.91 -7.68 -3.17
N SER A 159 9.32 -8.14 -2.07
CA SER A 159 8.11 -7.57 -1.50
C SER A 159 8.28 -6.10 -1.10
N LEU A 160 9.42 -5.72 -0.48
CA LEU A 160 9.70 -4.35 -0.09
C LEU A 160 9.78 -3.39 -1.28
N TRP A 161 10.50 -3.79 -2.33
CA TRP A 161 10.81 -2.91 -3.45
C TRP A 161 9.77 -2.95 -4.58
N GLY A 162 8.87 -3.93 -4.57
CA GLY A 162 7.80 -4.08 -5.56
C GLY A 162 8.35 -4.15 -6.99
N ASN A 163 7.92 -3.23 -7.83
CA ASN A 163 8.32 -3.17 -9.25
C ASN A 163 9.80 -2.83 -9.51
N ARG A 164 10.61 -2.64 -8.46
CA ARG A 164 12.07 -2.57 -8.52
C ARG A 164 12.73 -3.89 -8.11
N ALA A 165 12.00 -5.00 -8.11
CA ALA A 165 12.46 -6.33 -7.71
C ALA A 165 13.69 -6.83 -8.51
N ASP A 166 13.98 -6.26 -9.67
CA ASP A 166 15.25 -6.46 -10.39
C ASP A 166 16.48 -6.25 -9.49
N LEU A 167 16.36 -5.39 -8.48
CA LEU A 167 17.42 -5.12 -7.50
C LEU A 167 17.48 -6.21 -6.41
N GLY A 168 16.35 -6.72 -5.94
CA GLY A 168 16.31 -7.79 -4.93
C GLY A 168 16.90 -9.11 -5.48
N PHE A 169 16.59 -9.47 -6.71
CA PHE A 169 17.11 -10.66 -7.37
C PHE A 169 18.59 -10.53 -7.77
N ARG A 170 19.04 -9.34 -8.15
CA ARG A 170 20.47 -9.08 -8.47
C ARG A 170 21.37 -9.09 -7.24
N MET A 171 20.85 -8.73 -6.06
CA MET A 171 21.61 -8.76 -4.80
C MET A 171 21.98 -10.18 -4.36
N SER A 172 21.20 -11.19 -4.77
CA SER A 172 21.44 -12.61 -4.44
C SER A 172 22.36 -13.32 -5.42
N ALA A 173 22.65 -12.72 -6.59
CA ALA A 173 23.57 -13.30 -7.57
C ALA A 173 25.00 -12.84 -7.27
N GLU A 174 25.84 -13.72 -6.76
CA GLU A 174 27.30 -13.50 -6.68
C GLU A 174 27.82 -13.16 -8.07
N GLY A 175 28.25 -11.89 -8.28
CA GLY A 175 28.88 -11.45 -9.51
C GLY A 175 28.20 -10.29 -10.26
N ALA A 176 27.20 -9.65 -9.73
CA ALA A 176 26.67 -8.43 -10.33
C ALA A 176 27.69 -7.29 -10.23
N GLU A 177 28.10 -6.77 -11.39
CA GLU A 177 28.97 -5.60 -11.47
C GLU A 177 28.41 -4.42 -10.65
N GLU A 178 29.29 -3.72 -9.93
CA GLU A 178 29.07 -2.59 -9.00
C GLU A 178 28.33 -1.35 -9.57
N THR A 179 27.54 -1.46 -10.62
CA THR A 179 27.05 -0.30 -11.39
C THR A 179 25.63 0.17 -11.06
N ALA A 180 24.88 -0.53 -10.22
CA ALA A 180 23.62 0.00 -9.68
C ALA A 180 23.71 0.05 -8.17
N ALA A 181 23.77 1.26 -7.60
CA ALA A 181 23.73 1.46 -6.15
C ALA A 181 22.50 0.73 -5.58
N VAL A 182 22.74 -0.19 -4.64
CA VAL A 182 21.67 -0.84 -3.89
C VAL A 182 20.90 0.26 -3.17
N PRO A 183 19.58 0.38 -3.37
CA PRO A 183 18.80 1.38 -2.67
C PRO A 183 18.96 1.20 -1.16
N ALA A 184 19.33 2.27 -0.45
CA ALA A 184 19.64 2.20 0.96
C ALA A 184 18.38 1.99 1.80
N LEU A 185 18.41 1.01 2.70
CA LEU A 185 17.44 0.94 3.79
C LEU A 185 17.82 1.99 4.83
N VAL A 186 16.89 2.91 5.10
CA VAL A 186 17.10 3.94 6.15
C VAL A 186 16.82 3.40 7.55
N ALA A 187 16.09 2.29 7.65
CA ALA A 187 15.95 1.48 8.84
C ALA A 187 15.74 0.01 8.42
N ASP A 188 16.39 -0.93 9.10
CA ASP A 188 16.34 -2.35 8.77
C ASP A 188 16.18 -3.22 10.03
N ASP A 189 14.94 -3.62 10.30
CA ASP A 189 14.56 -4.59 11.33
C ASP A 189 14.27 -6.00 10.72
N SER A 190 14.81 -6.34 9.54
CA SER A 190 14.52 -7.61 8.86
C SER A 190 14.84 -8.82 9.71
N GLU A 191 15.96 -8.83 10.45
CA GLU A 191 16.32 -9.90 11.38
C GLU A 191 15.28 -10.09 12.50
N ARG A 192 14.70 -9.00 12.98
CA ARG A 192 13.63 -9.02 13.96
C ARG A 192 12.32 -9.57 13.38
N LEU A 193 12.02 -9.24 12.12
CA LEU A 193 10.89 -9.82 11.39
C LEU A 193 11.04 -11.33 11.29
N TRP A 194 12.22 -11.84 10.87
CA TRP A 194 12.47 -13.26 10.76
C TRP A 194 12.41 -13.95 12.13
N SER A 195 12.96 -13.35 13.17
CA SER A 195 12.89 -13.90 14.52
C SER A 195 11.45 -14.10 15.01
N LEU A 196 10.51 -13.24 14.61
CA LEU A 196 9.08 -13.40 14.92
C LEU A 196 8.46 -14.59 14.18
N LEU A 197 8.84 -14.79 12.92
CA LEU A 197 8.31 -15.91 12.12
C LEU A 197 8.92 -17.25 12.51
N ASP A 198 10.20 -17.27 12.91
CA ASP A 198 10.94 -18.51 13.22
C ASP A 198 10.83 -18.92 14.69
N GLY A 199 10.65 -17.98 15.62
CA GLY A 199 10.67 -18.19 17.06
C GLY A 199 9.37 -18.66 17.70
N SER A 200 8.25 -18.68 16.98
CA SER A 200 6.92 -19.05 17.47
C SER A 200 6.47 -20.38 16.86
N PRO A 201 5.54 -21.13 17.53
CA PRO A 201 4.79 -22.12 16.75
C PRO A 201 4.19 -21.40 15.55
N ALA A 202 4.34 -22.00 14.36
CA ALA A 202 3.86 -21.41 13.12
C ALA A 202 2.40 -20.95 13.27
N GLY A 203 2.17 -19.68 13.08
CA GLY A 203 0.86 -19.03 13.27
C GLY A 203 0.32 -18.38 12.01
N ALA A 204 -0.56 -17.39 12.16
CA ALA A 204 -1.13 -16.64 11.04
C ALA A 204 -0.27 -15.41 10.70
N LEU A 205 -0.08 -15.14 9.41
CA LEU A 205 0.43 -13.89 8.90
C LEU A 205 -0.74 -13.06 8.39
N CYS A 206 -0.89 -11.81 8.86
CA CYS A 206 -1.68 -10.81 8.15
C CYS A 206 -0.76 -9.98 7.25
N LEU A 207 -1.12 -9.80 5.99
CA LEU A 207 -0.46 -8.86 5.08
C LEU A 207 -1.48 -7.87 4.56
N VAL A 208 -1.24 -6.58 4.82
CA VAL A 208 -2.07 -5.49 4.29
C VAL A 208 -1.41 -5.00 3.01
N ALA A 209 -2.03 -5.34 1.88
CA ALA A 209 -1.49 -5.03 0.56
C ALA A 209 -1.47 -3.51 0.28
N ASP A 210 -0.54 -3.10 -0.55
CA ASP A 210 -0.46 -1.78 -1.15
C ASP A 210 -0.99 -1.85 -2.60
N ASN A 211 -0.12 -1.72 -3.59
CA ASN A 211 -0.49 -1.64 -4.99
C ASN A 211 -0.72 -3.01 -5.63
N ALA A 212 -1.55 -3.03 -6.66
CA ALA A 212 -1.76 -4.13 -7.60
C ALA A 212 -0.57 -4.29 -8.55
N GLY A 213 -0.73 -5.09 -9.60
CA GLY A 213 0.25 -5.26 -10.65
C GLY A 213 1.55 -5.90 -10.15
N ARG A 214 2.66 -5.33 -10.56
CA ARG A 214 4.00 -5.84 -10.25
C ARG A 214 4.36 -5.76 -8.76
N GLU A 215 3.76 -4.83 -8.00
CA GLU A 215 4.02 -4.71 -6.55
C GLU A 215 3.32 -5.81 -5.74
N LEU A 216 2.17 -6.31 -6.20
CA LEU A 216 1.43 -7.38 -5.53
C LEU A 216 2.07 -8.76 -5.75
N VAL A 217 2.68 -8.99 -6.91
CA VAL A 217 3.25 -10.29 -7.26
C VAL A 217 4.30 -10.75 -6.24
N PRO A 218 5.32 -9.95 -5.86
CA PRO A 218 6.28 -10.33 -4.82
C PRO A 218 5.65 -10.62 -3.45
N ASP A 219 4.60 -9.91 -3.06
CA ASP A 219 3.87 -10.17 -1.81
C ASP A 219 3.24 -11.57 -1.83
N LEU A 220 2.62 -11.94 -2.94
CA LEU A 220 2.03 -13.27 -3.14
C LEU A 220 3.10 -14.37 -3.17
N LEU A 221 4.27 -14.11 -3.78
CA LEU A 221 5.40 -15.05 -3.78
C LEU A 221 5.93 -15.28 -2.37
N LEU A 222 6.09 -14.22 -1.57
CA LEU A 222 6.49 -14.32 -0.17
C LEU A 222 5.50 -15.16 0.65
N ILE A 223 4.19 -14.88 0.55
CA ILE A 223 3.14 -15.65 1.21
C ILE A 223 3.21 -17.14 0.81
N ALA A 224 3.31 -17.43 -0.49
CA ALA A 224 3.37 -18.80 -0.97
C ALA A 224 4.61 -19.55 -0.47
N HIS A 225 5.74 -18.86 -0.38
CA HIS A 225 6.98 -19.39 0.16
C HIS A 225 6.85 -19.73 1.66
N LEU A 226 6.37 -18.77 2.46
CA LEU A 226 6.20 -18.95 3.91
C LEU A 226 5.22 -20.10 4.23
N LEU A 227 4.12 -20.24 3.49
CA LEU A 227 3.17 -21.35 3.60
C LEU A 227 3.80 -22.70 3.21
N ALA A 228 4.59 -22.72 2.11
CA ALA A 228 5.19 -23.95 1.61
C ALA A 228 6.27 -24.52 2.54
N HIS A 229 6.99 -23.63 3.24
CA HIS A 229 8.07 -24.01 4.16
C HIS A 229 7.62 -24.08 5.62
N GLY A 230 6.31 -23.95 5.89
CA GLY A 230 5.74 -24.11 7.23
C GLY A 230 6.12 -23.00 8.22
N ARG A 231 6.64 -21.85 7.75
CA ARG A 231 6.93 -20.70 8.61
C ARG A 231 5.65 -20.01 9.08
N ILE A 232 4.56 -20.18 8.32
CA ILE A 232 3.20 -19.80 8.71
C ILE A 232 2.24 -20.94 8.37
N THR A 233 1.16 -21.07 9.15
CA THR A 233 0.08 -22.04 8.87
C THR A 233 -1.02 -21.47 8.00
N ARG A 234 -1.23 -20.15 8.07
CA ARG A 234 -2.27 -19.41 7.36
C ARG A 234 -1.78 -17.99 7.04
N ALA A 235 -2.24 -17.46 5.92
CA ALA A 235 -2.09 -16.05 5.58
C ALA A 235 -3.46 -15.40 5.39
N VAL A 236 -3.63 -14.18 5.88
CA VAL A 236 -4.77 -13.30 5.61
C VAL A 236 -4.25 -12.10 4.82
N LEU A 237 -4.63 -12.02 3.56
CA LEU A 237 -4.28 -10.89 2.69
C LEU A 237 -5.42 -9.87 2.70
N HIS A 238 -5.18 -8.73 3.35
CA HIS A 238 -6.10 -7.60 3.38
C HIS A 238 -5.93 -6.77 2.12
N VAL A 239 -7.03 -6.57 1.40
CA VAL A 239 -7.10 -5.76 0.16
C VAL A 239 -8.19 -4.70 0.30
N LYS A 240 -8.26 -3.79 -0.68
CA LYS A 240 -9.29 -2.76 -0.72
C LYS A 240 -10.63 -3.36 -1.20
N PRO A 241 -11.76 -2.98 -0.59
CA PRO A 241 -13.09 -3.44 -1.00
C PRO A 241 -13.56 -2.88 -2.36
N HIS A 242 -12.95 -1.79 -2.80
CA HIS A 242 -13.21 -1.11 -4.07
C HIS A 242 -11.94 -0.36 -4.50
N PRO A 243 -11.83 0.10 -5.77
CA PRO A 243 -10.68 0.88 -6.25
C PRO A 243 -10.36 2.06 -5.34
N TYR A 244 -9.08 2.28 -5.06
CA TYR A 244 -8.63 3.27 -4.11
C TYR A 244 -7.18 3.65 -4.43
N TYR A 245 -6.78 4.91 -4.31
CA TYR A 245 -5.43 5.41 -4.60
C TYR A 245 -4.83 4.90 -5.92
N VAL A 246 -5.59 4.93 -7.01
CA VAL A 246 -5.21 4.52 -8.38
C VAL A 246 -4.86 3.02 -8.46
N SER A 247 -3.82 2.59 -7.78
CA SER A 247 -3.21 1.26 -7.95
C SER A 247 -3.44 0.30 -6.79
N ASP A 248 -4.08 0.71 -5.70
CA ASP A 248 -4.31 -0.14 -4.54
C ASP A 248 -5.00 -1.46 -4.93
N ALA A 249 -4.50 -2.56 -4.36
CA ALA A 249 -4.94 -3.90 -4.70
C ALA A 249 -6.36 -4.21 -4.18
N THR A 250 -7.21 -4.72 -5.07
CA THR A 250 -8.52 -5.29 -4.77
C THR A 250 -8.50 -6.82 -4.90
N THR A 251 -9.58 -7.49 -4.51
CA THR A 251 -9.72 -8.95 -4.74
C THR A 251 -9.57 -9.33 -6.21
N ALA A 252 -10.07 -8.51 -7.14
CA ALA A 252 -9.96 -8.77 -8.57
C ALA A 252 -8.47 -8.76 -9.01
N ASP A 253 -7.68 -7.83 -8.49
CA ASP A 253 -6.25 -7.70 -8.82
C ASP A 253 -5.46 -8.91 -8.29
N VAL A 254 -5.79 -9.42 -7.08
CA VAL A 254 -5.18 -10.66 -6.55
C VAL A 254 -5.47 -11.85 -7.47
N LEU A 255 -6.73 -11.99 -7.91
CA LEU A 255 -7.11 -13.10 -8.80
C LEU A 255 -6.43 -12.99 -10.17
N ASP A 256 -6.25 -11.78 -10.69
CA ASP A 256 -5.50 -11.54 -11.94
C ASP A 256 -4.03 -11.91 -11.78
N ALA A 257 -3.39 -11.50 -10.68
CA ALA A 257 -1.99 -11.85 -10.38
C ALA A 257 -1.80 -13.37 -10.22
N VAL A 258 -2.69 -14.06 -9.47
CA VAL A 258 -2.64 -15.52 -9.31
C VAL A 258 -2.86 -16.23 -10.64
N ARG A 259 -3.75 -15.73 -11.51
CA ARG A 259 -3.95 -16.25 -12.87
C ARG A 259 -2.68 -16.09 -13.70
N ARG A 260 -2.09 -14.90 -13.68
CA ARG A 260 -0.85 -14.58 -14.40
C ARG A 260 0.30 -15.49 -13.99
N LEU A 261 0.51 -15.66 -12.68
CA LEU A 261 1.49 -16.61 -12.13
C LEU A 261 1.21 -18.03 -12.56
N THR A 262 -0.05 -18.49 -12.43
CA THR A 262 -0.43 -19.89 -12.78
C THR A 262 -0.17 -20.21 -14.26
N ALA A 263 -0.31 -19.22 -15.13
CA ALA A 263 -0.07 -19.37 -16.58
C ALA A 263 1.44 -19.32 -16.95
N ALA A 264 2.29 -18.84 -16.06
CA ALA A 264 3.73 -18.79 -16.28
C ALA A 264 4.37 -20.19 -16.25
N LYS A 265 5.56 -20.31 -16.82
CA LYS A 265 6.39 -21.52 -16.78
C LYS A 265 7.27 -21.52 -15.50
N GLY A 266 7.99 -22.59 -15.27
CA GLY A 266 9.00 -22.70 -14.23
C GLY A 266 8.49 -22.49 -12.81
N ALA A 267 9.32 -21.86 -12.00
CA ALA A 267 9.05 -21.55 -10.59
C ALA A 267 7.82 -20.66 -10.42
N ALA A 268 7.67 -19.62 -11.26
CA ALA A 268 6.51 -18.73 -11.25
C ALA A 268 5.19 -19.50 -11.33
N GLY A 269 5.08 -20.45 -12.26
CA GLY A 269 3.91 -21.33 -12.40
C GLY A 269 3.69 -22.23 -11.18
N ALA A 270 4.77 -22.68 -10.55
CA ALA A 270 4.67 -23.47 -9.32
C ALA A 270 4.12 -22.64 -8.14
N TYR A 271 4.59 -21.40 -7.98
CA TYR A 271 4.05 -20.45 -7.00
C TYR A 271 2.57 -20.15 -7.26
N GLY A 272 2.17 -19.87 -8.50
CA GLY A 272 0.78 -19.63 -8.87
C GLY A 272 -0.14 -20.81 -8.52
N ARG A 273 0.28 -22.07 -8.78
CA ARG A 273 -0.47 -23.26 -8.38
C ARG A 273 -0.59 -23.41 -6.88
N ARG A 274 0.49 -23.13 -6.12
CA ARG A 274 0.47 -23.15 -4.63
C ARG A 274 -0.50 -22.12 -4.08
N LEU A 275 -0.48 -20.89 -4.58
CA LEU A 275 -1.43 -19.82 -4.18
C LEU A 275 -2.87 -20.20 -4.48
N ARG A 276 -3.14 -20.74 -5.67
CA ARG A 276 -4.47 -21.20 -6.04
C ARG A 276 -4.97 -22.33 -5.12
N ALA A 277 -4.10 -23.27 -4.76
CA ALA A 277 -4.41 -24.33 -3.80
C ALA A 277 -4.69 -23.75 -2.41
N ALA A 278 -3.85 -22.81 -1.94
CA ALA A 278 -4.00 -22.18 -0.63
C ALA A 278 -5.28 -21.36 -0.52
N LEU A 279 -5.72 -20.68 -1.60
CA LEU A 279 -7.03 -20.03 -1.68
C LEU A 279 -8.16 -21.05 -1.59
N GLY A 280 -8.01 -22.19 -2.28
CA GLY A 280 -9.04 -23.24 -2.33
C GLY A 280 -9.22 -24.01 -1.03
N ASP A 281 -8.17 -24.19 -0.24
CA ASP A 281 -8.17 -24.91 1.03
C ASP A 281 -8.21 -24.00 2.28
N GLY A 282 -8.27 -22.67 2.09
CA GLY A 282 -8.40 -21.67 3.16
C GLY A 282 -7.11 -21.32 3.89
N ARG A 283 -5.95 -21.80 3.45
CA ARG A 283 -4.64 -21.36 4.01
C ARG A 283 -4.26 -19.95 3.58
N LEU A 284 -4.76 -19.46 2.47
CA LEU A 284 -4.74 -18.05 2.06
C LEU A 284 -6.17 -17.53 2.01
N GLU A 285 -6.48 -16.59 2.89
CA GLU A 285 -7.77 -15.90 2.95
C GLU A 285 -7.62 -14.48 2.40
N LEU A 286 -8.57 -14.04 1.55
CA LEU A 286 -8.67 -12.64 1.12
C LEU A 286 -9.69 -11.92 1.97
N ARG A 287 -9.33 -10.74 2.47
CA ARG A 287 -10.20 -9.94 3.32
C ARG A 287 -10.28 -8.50 2.84
N ALA A 288 -11.49 -8.04 2.54
CA ALA A 288 -11.76 -6.70 2.02
C ALA A 288 -12.64 -5.92 3.02
N HIS A 289 -12.00 -5.40 4.07
CA HIS A 289 -12.70 -4.68 5.13
C HIS A 289 -12.98 -3.23 4.71
N PRO A 290 -14.19 -2.65 4.98
CA PRO A 290 -14.51 -1.26 4.63
C PRO A 290 -13.53 -0.22 5.19
N PHE A 291 -12.96 -0.46 6.36
CA PHE A 291 -11.96 0.41 6.97
C PHE A 291 -10.67 0.53 6.14
N SER A 292 -10.40 -0.42 5.22
CA SER A 292 -9.24 -0.34 4.33
C SER A 292 -9.28 0.89 3.40
N CYS A 293 -10.49 1.45 3.15
CA CYS A 293 -10.70 2.71 2.43
C CYS A 293 -11.15 3.88 3.33
N ALA A 294 -10.98 3.78 4.64
CA ALA A 294 -11.29 4.87 5.55
C ALA A 294 -10.20 5.96 5.53
N PRO A 295 -10.59 7.24 5.61
CA PRO A 295 -9.64 8.37 5.69
C PRO A 295 -9.08 8.53 7.11
N LEU A 296 -8.83 7.44 7.82
CA LEU A 296 -8.51 7.41 9.24
C LEU A 296 -7.22 6.63 9.50
N PRO A 297 -6.46 6.99 10.54
CA PRO A 297 -5.34 6.20 11.01
C PRO A 297 -5.79 4.86 11.57
N TYR A 298 -4.90 3.86 11.64
CA TYR A 298 -5.21 2.56 12.25
C TYR A 298 -5.51 2.65 13.76
N ALA A 299 -5.15 3.74 14.42
CA ALA A 299 -5.57 3.99 15.81
C ALA A 299 -7.10 3.99 15.97
N ASP A 300 -7.83 4.40 14.94
CA ASP A 300 -9.29 4.47 14.88
C ASP A 300 -9.94 3.22 14.24
N MET A 301 -9.19 2.12 14.09
CA MET A 301 -9.72 0.90 13.52
C MET A 301 -10.83 0.30 14.40
N PRO A 302 -11.88 -0.30 13.79
CA PRO A 302 -12.96 -0.96 14.52
C PRO A 302 -12.49 -2.26 15.20
N ASP A 303 -13.26 -2.71 16.20
CA ASP A 303 -12.87 -3.83 17.06
C ASP A 303 -12.74 -5.16 16.33
N ASP A 304 -13.52 -5.41 15.29
CA ASP A 304 -13.43 -6.62 14.47
C ASP A 304 -12.09 -6.69 13.73
N LEU A 305 -11.64 -5.58 13.12
CA LEU A 305 -10.34 -5.50 12.47
C LEU A 305 -9.19 -5.55 13.50
N ARG A 306 -9.39 -4.95 14.68
CA ARG A 306 -8.45 -5.03 15.79
C ARG A 306 -8.25 -6.47 16.25
N THR A 307 -9.33 -7.25 16.32
CA THR A 307 -9.30 -8.67 16.66
C THR A 307 -8.51 -9.47 15.62
N ASP A 308 -8.76 -9.23 14.35
CA ASP A 308 -8.03 -9.87 13.26
C ASP A 308 -6.51 -9.69 13.37
N PHE A 309 -6.07 -8.47 13.62
CA PHE A 309 -4.64 -8.18 13.76
C PHE A 309 -4.06 -8.72 15.09
N ALA A 310 -4.86 -8.78 16.16
CA ALA A 310 -4.42 -9.34 17.43
C ALA A 310 -4.18 -10.86 17.37
N GLU A 311 -4.91 -11.58 16.50
CA GLU A 311 -4.77 -13.03 16.31
C GLU A 311 -3.58 -13.41 15.42
N ALA A 312 -2.99 -12.45 14.71
CA ALA A 312 -1.85 -12.70 13.85
C ALA A 312 -0.54 -12.79 14.65
N THR A 313 0.33 -13.73 14.28
CA THR A 313 1.72 -13.76 14.77
C THR A 313 2.47 -12.49 14.36
N LEU A 314 2.20 -12.02 13.14
CA LEU A 314 2.76 -10.80 12.58
C LEU A 314 1.77 -10.19 11.60
N THR A 315 1.58 -8.86 11.67
CA THR A 315 0.91 -8.08 10.64
C THR A 315 1.94 -7.28 9.86
N VAL A 316 2.06 -7.53 8.55
CA VAL A 316 2.90 -6.78 7.63
C VAL A 316 2.04 -5.73 6.94
N LEU A 317 2.39 -4.44 7.10
CA LEU A 317 1.75 -3.32 6.44
C LEU A 317 2.65 -2.84 5.30
N LYS A 318 2.14 -2.93 4.07
CA LYS A 318 2.86 -2.62 2.84
C LYS A 318 2.61 -1.20 2.36
N GLY A 319 3.69 -0.52 1.99
CA GLY A 319 3.68 0.73 1.24
C GLY A 319 3.44 2.00 2.05
N ASP A 320 3.44 3.13 1.34
CA ASP A 320 3.43 4.46 1.93
C ASP A 320 2.11 4.79 2.64
N LEU A 321 0.97 4.50 1.99
CA LEU A 321 -0.35 4.80 2.56
C LEU A 321 -0.60 4.04 3.86
N ASN A 322 -0.31 2.74 3.89
CA ASN A 322 -0.51 1.94 5.10
C ASN A 322 0.43 2.38 6.22
N TYR A 323 1.67 2.79 5.89
CA TYR A 323 2.58 3.38 6.86
C TYR A 323 2.04 4.70 7.44
N ARG A 324 1.61 5.65 6.58
CA ARG A 324 1.00 6.92 6.99
C ARG A 324 -0.17 6.68 7.95
N ARG A 325 -1.04 5.72 7.63
CA ARG A 325 -2.16 5.34 8.49
C ARG A 325 -1.71 4.69 9.79
N LEU A 326 -0.61 3.92 9.77
CA LEU A 326 -0.06 3.27 10.96
C LEU A 326 0.51 4.26 11.96
N VAL A 327 1.24 5.27 11.48
CA VAL A 327 1.85 6.29 12.35
C VAL A 327 0.98 7.55 12.51
N GLY A 328 -0.20 7.63 11.85
CA GLY A 328 -1.22 8.65 12.08
C GLY A 328 -1.18 9.88 11.16
N ASP A 329 -0.45 9.83 10.04
CA ASP A 329 -0.37 10.88 9.00
C ASP A 329 -0.06 12.27 9.58
N ARG A 330 1.05 12.38 10.32
CA ARG A 330 1.47 13.57 11.05
C ARG A 330 2.92 13.94 10.76
N TYR A 331 3.27 15.21 10.95
CA TYR A 331 4.64 15.70 10.88
C TYR A 331 5.46 15.30 12.12
N TRP A 332 5.73 14.00 12.25
CA TRP A 332 6.60 13.50 13.30
C TRP A 332 8.05 13.95 13.09
N PRO A 333 8.79 14.29 14.15
CA PRO A 333 10.25 14.26 14.06
C PRO A 333 10.70 12.86 13.63
N PRO A 334 11.53 12.71 12.58
CA PRO A 334 11.93 11.39 12.07
C PRO A 334 12.56 10.47 13.11
N THR A 335 13.15 11.04 14.16
CA THR A 335 13.75 10.32 15.29
C THR A 335 12.72 9.85 16.35
N THR A 336 11.44 10.21 16.22
CA THR A 336 10.41 9.72 17.15
C THR A 336 10.34 8.18 17.08
N PRO A 337 10.46 7.45 18.21
CA PRO A 337 10.51 5.99 18.15
C PRO A 337 9.27 5.36 17.51
N PHE A 338 9.47 4.51 16.52
CA PHE A 338 8.37 3.81 15.80
C PHE A 338 7.50 3.00 16.75
N ALA A 339 8.11 2.30 17.73
CA ALA A 339 7.40 1.50 18.71
C ALA A 339 6.44 2.33 19.58
N ASP A 340 6.81 3.57 19.89
CA ASP A 340 5.99 4.46 20.72
C ASP A 340 4.76 4.95 19.95
N VAL A 341 4.97 5.40 18.69
CA VAL A 341 3.89 5.89 17.83
C VAL A 341 2.90 4.78 17.48
N THR A 342 3.36 3.54 17.38
CA THR A 342 2.55 2.37 17.03
C THR A 342 2.12 1.53 18.24
N ALA A 343 2.31 2.01 19.48
CA ALA A 343 2.00 1.27 20.71
C ALA A 343 0.53 0.84 20.85
N TYR A 344 -0.39 1.51 20.16
CA TYR A 344 -1.83 1.18 20.11
C TYR A 344 -2.15 -0.06 19.28
N PHE A 345 -1.27 -0.47 18.37
CA PHE A 345 -1.54 -1.56 17.42
C PHE A 345 -1.61 -2.91 18.15
N PRO A 346 -2.61 -3.77 17.83
CA PRO A 346 -2.86 -4.98 18.62
C PRO A 346 -1.98 -6.15 18.13
N GLY A 347 -0.81 -6.33 18.64
CA GLY A 347 0.08 -7.42 18.24
C GLY A 347 1.33 -6.93 17.53
N ALA A 348 2.16 -7.85 17.06
CA ALA A 348 3.38 -7.52 16.34
C ALA A 348 3.05 -6.92 14.96
N ALA A 349 3.73 -5.85 14.59
CA ALA A 349 3.56 -5.17 13.32
C ALA A 349 4.90 -4.92 12.64
N ALA A 350 4.96 -5.14 11.33
CA ALA A 350 6.07 -4.77 10.47
C ALA A 350 5.58 -3.81 9.38
N ALA A 351 6.32 -2.74 9.16
CA ALA A 351 6.12 -1.84 8.04
C ALA A 351 7.21 -2.10 6.98
N LEU A 352 6.80 -2.40 5.75
CA LEU A 352 7.66 -2.51 4.58
C LEU A 352 7.28 -1.38 3.62
N ARG A 353 8.14 -0.37 3.49
CA ARG A 353 7.80 0.86 2.79
C ARG A 353 8.93 1.41 1.95
N THR A 354 8.67 1.79 0.71
CA THR A 354 9.46 2.75 -0.05
C THR A 354 9.01 4.16 0.29
N LEU A 355 9.94 5.10 0.50
CA LEU A 355 9.66 6.46 0.97
C LEU A 355 9.09 7.30 -0.17
N LYS A 356 7.83 7.70 -0.06
CA LYS A 356 7.10 8.52 -1.05
C LYS A 356 6.39 9.73 -0.40
N SER A 357 6.59 9.94 0.91
CA SER A 357 6.02 11.08 1.67
C SER A 357 6.90 11.44 2.86
N ASP A 358 6.72 12.65 3.40
CA ASP A 358 7.47 13.19 4.55
C ASP A 358 7.12 12.56 5.90
N VAL A 359 6.21 11.60 5.95
CA VAL A 359 5.81 10.90 7.17
C VAL A 359 6.83 9.83 7.52
N ILE A 360 7.71 10.08 8.45
CA ILE A 360 8.79 9.17 8.86
C ILE A 360 8.92 9.18 10.37
N THR A 361 9.19 8.00 10.96
CA THR A 361 9.51 7.83 12.39
C THR A 361 10.60 6.78 12.55
N GLY A 362 11.23 6.72 13.72
CA GLY A 362 12.14 5.65 14.11
C GLY A 362 13.52 5.66 13.43
N LEU A 363 13.94 6.79 12.88
CA LEU A 363 15.30 6.90 12.33
C LEU A 363 16.31 7.20 13.42
N ALA A 364 17.54 6.71 13.23
CA ALA A 364 18.69 7.19 13.99
C ALA A 364 19.01 8.64 13.59
N PRO A 365 19.36 9.53 14.55
CA PRO A 365 19.69 10.92 14.25
C PRO A 365 20.82 11.09 13.22
N GLU A 366 21.76 10.15 13.22
CA GLU A 366 22.90 10.13 12.30
C GLU A 366 22.45 9.84 10.86
N THR A 367 21.47 8.94 10.69
CA THR A 367 20.90 8.59 9.39
C THR A 367 20.19 9.79 8.77
N GLU A 368 19.33 10.47 9.54
CA GLU A 368 18.63 11.68 9.08
C GLU A 368 19.64 12.76 8.66
N THR A 369 20.63 13.03 9.53
CA THR A 369 21.64 14.05 9.26
C THR A 369 22.46 13.76 7.99
N ALA A 370 22.85 12.50 7.78
CA ALA A 370 23.59 12.09 6.59
C ALA A 370 22.78 12.26 5.31
N LEU A 371 21.54 11.78 5.31
CA LEU A 371 20.64 11.88 4.15
C LEU A 371 20.28 13.33 3.80
N ASP A 372 20.04 14.16 4.80
CA ASP A 372 19.77 15.58 4.59
C ASP A 372 20.99 16.32 4.04
N ALA A 373 22.21 15.91 4.41
CA ALA A 373 23.46 16.48 3.88
C ALA A 373 23.71 16.06 2.41
N GLU A 374 23.37 14.84 2.03
CA GLU A 374 23.59 14.30 0.67
C GLU A 374 22.52 14.73 -0.32
N GLU A 375 21.26 14.66 0.06
CA GLU A 375 20.13 14.79 -0.86
C GLU A 375 19.18 15.95 -0.52
N GLY A 376 19.44 16.66 0.60
CA GLY A 376 18.43 17.55 1.17
C GLY A 376 17.15 16.75 1.49
N GLY A 377 16.01 17.36 1.71
CA GLY A 377 14.76 16.62 2.01
C GLY A 377 14.23 15.67 0.92
N ARG A 378 14.86 15.59 -0.26
CA ARG A 378 14.37 14.79 -1.41
C ARG A 378 14.31 13.29 -1.17
N TRP A 379 15.20 12.73 -0.36
CA TRP A 379 15.22 11.30 -0.02
C TRP A 379 13.91 10.80 0.59
N ARG A 380 13.15 11.69 1.23
CA ARG A 380 11.87 11.38 1.90
C ARG A 380 10.75 11.04 0.92
N THR A 381 10.81 11.59 -0.30
CA THR A 381 9.70 11.52 -1.28
C THR A 381 10.10 10.93 -2.64
N SER A 382 11.40 10.67 -2.86
CA SER A 382 11.93 10.21 -4.15
C SER A 382 11.57 8.76 -4.51
N GLY A 383 11.19 7.93 -3.54
CA GLY A 383 11.01 6.49 -3.71
C GLY A 383 12.32 5.72 -3.92
N THR A 384 13.48 6.36 -3.71
CA THR A 384 14.81 5.72 -3.84
C THR A 384 15.27 5.05 -2.56
N HIS A 385 14.63 5.37 -1.44
CA HIS A 385 14.92 4.82 -0.12
C HIS A 385 13.74 3.98 0.39
N ALA A 386 14.04 3.04 1.27
CA ALA A 386 13.04 2.19 1.89
C ALA A 386 13.36 1.91 3.35
N LEU A 387 12.38 1.38 4.06
CA LEU A 387 12.54 0.94 5.45
C LEU A 387 11.82 -0.39 5.71
N ILE A 388 12.39 -1.13 6.64
CA ILE A 388 11.74 -2.25 7.34
C ILE A 388 11.77 -1.89 8.82
N GLN A 389 10.61 -1.65 9.41
CA GLN A 389 10.49 -1.35 10.83
C GLN A 389 9.56 -2.36 11.50
N VAL A 390 9.95 -2.87 12.66
CA VAL A 390 9.21 -3.89 13.40
C VAL A 390 8.94 -3.45 14.82
N ARG A 391 7.69 -3.58 15.23
CA ARG A 391 7.23 -3.45 16.61
C ARG A 391 6.69 -4.81 17.09
N THR A 392 7.15 -5.26 18.26
CA THR A 392 6.70 -6.46 18.97
C THR A 392 5.79 -6.14 20.14
#